data_22bee7968ac3da6b1b266c563bcc930e
#
_entry.id   22bee7968ac3da6b1b266c563bcc930e
#
_cell.length_a   1.000
_cell.length_b   1.000
_cell.length_c   1.000
_cell.angle_alpha   90.00
_cell.angle_beta   90.00
_cell.angle_gamma   90.00
#
_symmetry.space_group_name_H-M   'P 1'
#
loop_
_entity.id
_entity.type
_entity.pdbx_description
1 polymer ?
#
loop_
_entity_poly.entity_id
_entity_poly.type
_entity_poly.pdbx_seq_one_letter_code
_entity_poly.pdbx_strand_id
1 'polypeptide(L)'
;MKLKIINPMQLEFNKCVSDIRGIILFCSFKKLIIHFVETKKGFSRGGHYHPFKSDHFLLQGKIEFKEIDVDTNIEKIRIIEAPFTISVEPNVAHLLTALNDSLFLESFKTEYSAIEYLPYRNIVNKKIKQ
;
A
#
# COMPACT_ATOMS: atom_id res chain seq x y z
N MET A 1 8.59 -39.76 -18.72
CA MET A 1 9.51 -38.78 -18.15
C MET A 1 8.82 -38.07 -16.98
N LYS A 2 9.35 -38.24 -15.80
CA LYS A 2 8.81 -37.52 -14.64
C LYS A 2 9.35 -36.11 -14.64
N LEU A 3 8.44 -35.14 -14.73
CA LEU A 3 8.77 -33.74 -14.43
C LEU A 3 9.17 -33.67 -12.97
N LYS A 4 10.43 -33.40 -12.72
CA LYS A 4 10.91 -33.16 -11.37
C LYS A 4 10.47 -31.76 -10.99
N ILE A 5 9.41 -31.64 -10.20
CA ILE A 5 9.00 -30.35 -9.62
C ILE A 5 9.98 -30.04 -8.49
N ILE A 6 10.97 -29.20 -8.80
CA ILE A 6 11.88 -28.70 -7.80
C ILE A 6 11.15 -27.53 -7.14
N ASN A 7 10.62 -27.73 -5.94
CA ASN A 7 10.01 -26.71 -5.08
C ASN A 7 9.36 -25.55 -5.86
N PRO A 8 8.08 -25.66 -6.23
CA PRO A 8 7.41 -24.55 -6.90
C PRO A 8 7.62 -23.31 -6.06
N MET A 9 8.01 -22.21 -6.71
CA MET A 9 8.07 -20.92 -6.07
C MET A 9 6.66 -20.56 -5.60
N GLN A 10 6.41 -20.63 -4.30
CA GLN A 10 5.11 -20.35 -3.72
C GLN A 10 5.10 -18.99 -3.04
N LEU A 11 4.07 -18.23 -3.37
CA LEU A 11 3.70 -17.07 -2.60
C LEU A 11 3.07 -17.57 -1.29
N GLU A 12 3.62 -17.18 -0.15
CA GLU A 12 3.07 -17.55 1.15
C GLU A 12 2.08 -16.50 1.61
N PHE A 13 0.88 -16.94 2.00
CA PHE A 13 -0.14 -16.09 2.57
C PHE A 13 -0.04 -16.14 4.08
N ASN A 14 0.44 -15.08 4.70
CA ASN A 14 0.72 -15.04 6.13
C ASN A 14 -0.48 -14.57 6.95
N LYS A 15 -1.27 -13.65 6.42
CA LYS A 15 -2.40 -13.04 7.11
C LYS A 15 -3.37 -12.43 6.11
N CYS A 16 -4.65 -12.43 6.45
CA CYS A 16 -5.69 -11.73 5.71
C CYS A 16 -6.47 -10.85 6.69
N VAL A 17 -6.64 -9.59 6.36
CA VAL A 17 -7.41 -8.63 7.14
C VAL A 17 -8.46 -8.01 6.23
N SER A 18 -9.68 -7.87 6.71
CA SER A 18 -10.73 -7.18 5.96
C SER A 18 -11.51 -6.23 6.85
N ASP A 19 -11.93 -5.13 6.27
CA ASP A 19 -12.84 -4.17 6.89
C ASP A 19 -13.68 -3.52 5.78
N ILE A 20 -14.40 -2.43 6.11
CA ILE A 20 -15.26 -1.74 5.14
C ILE A 20 -14.49 -1.23 3.91
N ARG A 21 -13.19 -1.05 4.00
CA ARG A 21 -12.36 -0.56 2.91
C ARG A 21 -11.99 -1.64 1.89
N GLY A 22 -12.13 -2.91 2.26
CA GLY A 22 -11.72 -4.06 1.45
C GLY A 22 -10.73 -4.95 2.17
N ILE A 23 -10.04 -5.78 1.42
CA ILE A 23 -9.17 -6.85 1.93
C ILE A 23 -7.70 -6.46 1.78
N ILE A 24 -6.89 -6.82 2.77
CA ILE A 24 -5.43 -6.82 2.66
C ILE A 24 -4.94 -8.25 2.81
N LEU A 25 -4.18 -8.73 1.83
CA LEU A 25 -3.46 -9.98 1.89
C LEU A 25 -1.99 -9.70 2.19
N PHE A 26 -1.53 -10.18 3.33
CA PHE A 26 -0.12 -10.08 3.74
C PHE A 26 0.59 -11.34 3.27
N CYS A 27 1.50 -11.17 2.34
CA CYS A 27 2.18 -12.28 1.67
C CYS A 27 3.69 -12.13 1.77
N SER A 28 4.39 -13.23 1.54
CA SER A 28 5.83 -13.21 1.36
C SER A 28 6.23 -14.19 0.25
N PHE A 29 7.28 -13.81 -0.46
CA PHE A 29 7.88 -14.62 -1.49
C PHE A 29 9.40 -14.60 -1.26
N LYS A 30 9.95 -15.73 -0.81
CA LYS A 30 11.33 -15.76 -0.32
C LYS A 30 11.49 -14.72 0.80
N LYS A 31 12.39 -13.73 0.63
CA LYS A 31 12.61 -12.66 1.61
C LYS A 31 11.86 -11.37 1.27
N LEU A 32 11.07 -11.38 0.21
CA LEU A 32 10.30 -10.22 -0.22
C LEU A 32 8.94 -10.21 0.47
N ILE A 33 8.62 -9.12 1.12
CA ILE A 33 7.31 -8.89 1.73
C ILE A 33 6.41 -8.25 0.68
N ILE A 34 5.23 -8.83 0.46
CA ILE A 34 4.27 -8.37 -0.55
C ILE A 34 2.90 -8.24 0.10
N HIS A 35 2.31 -7.04 0.03
CA HIS A 35 0.94 -6.81 0.46
C HIS A 35 0.07 -6.51 -0.75
N PHE A 36 -1.05 -7.23 -0.88
CA PHE A 36 -2.10 -6.90 -1.85
C PHE A 36 -3.19 -6.14 -1.11
N VAL A 37 -3.49 -4.92 -1.53
CA VAL A 37 -4.38 -4.01 -0.80
C VAL A 37 -5.52 -3.57 -1.70
N GLU A 38 -6.72 -4.02 -1.36
CA GLU A 38 -7.96 -3.56 -1.96
C GLU A 38 -8.46 -2.32 -1.22
N THR A 39 -8.89 -1.30 -1.97
CA THR A 39 -9.51 -0.11 -1.39
C THR A 39 -10.75 0.25 -2.18
N LYS A 40 -11.90 0.18 -1.55
CA LYS A 40 -13.18 0.51 -2.17
C LYS A 40 -13.32 2.02 -2.32
N LYS A 41 -14.06 2.42 -3.34
CA LYS A 41 -14.32 3.83 -3.67
C LYS A 41 -14.67 4.65 -2.43
N GLY A 42 -14.01 5.80 -2.28
CA GLY A 42 -14.25 6.76 -1.20
C GLY A 42 -13.44 6.55 0.05
N PHE A 43 -12.81 5.38 0.21
CA PHE A 43 -11.98 5.09 1.38
C PHE A 43 -10.51 5.41 1.13
N SER A 44 -9.77 5.51 2.23
CA SER A 44 -8.35 5.86 2.19
C SER A 44 -7.51 4.81 2.92
N ARG A 45 -6.27 4.68 2.47
CA ARG A 45 -5.22 3.85 3.06
C ARG A 45 -3.98 4.69 3.31
N GLY A 46 -3.15 4.26 4.24
CA GLY A 46 -1.91 4.95 4.57
C GLY A 46 -2.04 5.78 5.83
N GLY A 47 -1.57 7.02 5.78
CA GLY A 47 -1.49 7.87 6.96
C GLY A 47 -0.28 7.57 7.81
N HIS A 48 0.82 7.15 7.17
CA HIS A 48 2.06 6.79 7.83
C HIS A 48 3.25 7.03 6.90
N TYR A 49 4.44 6.91 7.46
CA TYR A 49 5.68 6.91 6.69
C TYR A 49 6.61 5.81 7.19
N HIS A 50 7.55 5.44 6.35
CA HIS A 50 8.51 4.38 6.63
C HIS A 50 9.92 4.94 6.71
N PRO A 51 10.84 4.32 7.50
CA PRO A 51 12.25 4.68 7.49
C PRO A 51 13.00 4.13 6.27
N PHE A 52 12.30 3.49 5.34
CA PHE A 52 12.86 2.90 4.12
C PHE A 52 12.03 3.30 2.91
N LYS A 53 12.61 3.14 1.73
CA LYS A 53 11.92 3.34 0.46
C LYS A 53 10.91 2.21 0.23
N SER A 54 9.70 2.55 -0.21
CA SER A 54 8.67 1.58 -0.55
C SER A 54 8.16 1.79 -1.97
N ASP A 55 7.83 0.68 -2.64
CA ASP A 55 7.25 0.71 -3.97
C ASP A 55 5.80 0.23 -3.91
N HIS A 56 4.93 0.97 -4.58
CA HIS A 56 3.51 0.67 -4.69
C HIS A 56 3.16 0.52 -6.16
N PHE A 57 2.49 -0.56 -6.49
CA PHE A 57 2.08 -0.86 -7.87
C PHE A 57 0.57 -0.78 -7.93
N LEU A 58 0.03 0.27 -8.54
CA LEU A 58 -1.41 0.38 -8.75
C LEU A 58 -1.78 -0.53 -9.91
N LEU A 59 -2.50 -1.60 -9.62
CA LEU A 59 -2.87 -2.64 -10.59
C LEU A 59 -4.23 -2.38 -11.22
N GLN A 60 -5.14 -1.76 -10.48
CA GLN A 60 -6.49 -1.49 -10.92
C GLN A 60 -7.02 -0.24 -10.22
N GLY A 61 -7.78 0.57 -10.95
CA GLY A 61 -8.49 1.71 -10.41
C GLY A 61 -7.81 3.04 -10.62
N LYS A 62 -8.38 4.05 -9.98
CA LYS A 62 -7.93 5.44 -10.01
C LYS A 62 -7.91 5.98 -8.60
N ILE A 63 -6.83 6.64 -8.22
CA ILE A 63 -6.62 7.12 -6.86
C ILE A 63 -6.16 8.57 -6.84
N GLU A 64 -6.46 9.24 -5.72
CA GLU A 64 -5.76 10.45 -5.33
C GLU A 64 -4.63 10.05 -4.39
N PHE A 65 -3.41 10.43 -4.73
CA PHE A 65 -2.24 10.11 -3.94
C PHE A 65 -1.63 11.39 -3.38
N LYS A 66 -1.62 11.49 -2.04
CA LYS A 66 -0.97 12.58 -1.32
C LYS A 66 0.29 12.09 -0.67
N GLU A 67 1.35 12.88 -0.78
CA GLU A 67 2.59 12.62 -0.06
C GLU A 67 3.13 13.92 0.52
N ILE A 68 3.69 13.85 1.70
CA ILE A 68 4.29 14.98 2.39
C ILE A 68 5.62 14.55 3.00
N ASP A 69 6.67 15.32 2.73
CA ASP A 69 7.94 15.16 3.39
C ASP A 69 7.79 15.67 4.83
N VAL A 70 8.00 14.81 5.83
CA VAL A 70 7.76 15.17 7.23
C VAL A 70 8.78 16.17 7.77
N ASP A 71 9.94 16.31 7.12
CA ASP A 71 10.97 17.26 7.52
C ASP A 71 10.76 18.65 6.93
N THR A 72 10.34 18.74 5.68
CA THR A 72 10.18 20.00 4.96
C THR A 72 8.73 20.50 4.90
N ASN A 73 7.76 19.62 5.17
CA ASN A 73 6.32 19.87 5.02
C ASN A 73 5.90 20.21 3.58
N ILE A 74 6.69 19.80 2.60
CA ILE A 74 6.31 19.96 1.18
C ILE A 74 5.37 18.81 0.82
N GLU A 75 4.14 19.17 0.42
CA GLU A 75 3.10 18.21 0.02
C GLU A 75 2.93 18.18 -1.49
N LYS A 76 2.73 16.98 -2.02
CA LYS A 76 2.36 16.74 -3.43
C LYS A 76 1.06 15.97 -3.49
N ILE A 77 0.20 16.35 -4.41
CA ILE A 77 -1.08 15.68 -4.66
C ILE A 77 -1.13 15.30 -6.12
N ARG A 78 -1.40 14.02 -6.40
CA ARG A 78 -1.48 13.50 -7.75
C ARG A 78 -2.74 12.66 -7.93
N ILE A 79 -3.32 12.71 -9.12
CA ILE A 79 -4.35 11.75 -9.54
C ILE A 79 -3.64 10.71 -10.40
N ILE A 80 -3.75 9.45 -10.02
CA ILE A 80 -3.04 8.34 -10.65
C ILE A 80 -4.03 7.30 -11.11
N GLU A 81 -3.86 6.84 -12.34
CA GLU A 81 -4.69 5.81 -12.95
C GLU A 81 -3.84 4.57 -13.25
N ALA A 82 -4.39 3.39 -12.96
CA ALA A 82 -3.71 2.12 -13.20
C ALA A 82 -3.52 1.83 -14.70
N PRO A 83 -2.45 1.13 -15.10
CA PRO A 83 -1.36 0.66 -14.23
C PRO A 83 -0.31 1.74 -13.98
N PHE A 84 0.22 1.79 -12.77
CA PHE A 84 1.21 2.81 -12.42
C PHE A 84 2.08 2.35 -11.25
N THR A 85 3.37 2.69 -11.27
CA THR A 85 4.30 2.42 -10.17
C THR A 85 4.60 3.71 -9.42
N ILE A 86 4.43 3.69 -8.10
CA ILE A 86 4.70 4.80 -7.21
C ILE A 86 5.84 4.40 -6.29
N SER A 87 6.93 5.16 -6.27
CA SER A 87 8.01 4.99 -5.31
C SER A 87 7.90 6.08 -4.24
N VAL A 88 7.90 5.67 -2.98
CA VAL A 88 7.83 6.57 -1.83
C VAL A 88 9.18 6.56 -1.11
N GLU A 89 9.81 7.73 -1.01
CA GLU A 89 11.09 7.87 -0.33
C GLU A 89 10.95 7.71 1.19
N PRO A 90 12.05 7.38 1.90
CA PRO A 90 12.04 7.35 3.36
C PRO A 90 11.55 8.68 3.93
N ASN A 91 10.80 8.61 5.02
CA ASN A 91 10.28 9.77 5.76
C ASN A 91 9.30 10.64 4.97
N VAL A 92 8.69 10.07 3.94
CA VAL A 92 7.59 10.71 3.19
C VAL A 92 6.29 10.03 3.58
N ALA A 93 5.42 10.76 4.28
CA ALA A 93 4.10 10.27 4.64
C ALA A 93 3.22 10.24 3.40
N HIS A 94 2.39 9.23 3.29
CA HIS A 94 1.55 9.03 2.11
C HIS A 94 0.12 8.66 2.48
N LEU A 95 -0.81 9.09 1.63
CA LEU A 95 -2.24 8.84 1.77
C LEU A 95 -2.82 8.56 0.40
N LEU A 96 -3.42 7.40 0.27
CA LEU A 96 -4.12 6.97 -0.94
C LEU A 96 -5.62 7.06 -0.70
N THR A 97 -6.35 7.73 -1.58
CA THR A 97 -7.82 7.74 -1.56
C THR A 97 -8.35 7.17 -2.86
N ALA A 98 -9.18 6.14 -2.78
CA ALA A 98 -9.73 5.48 -3.94
C ALA A 98 -10.84 6.33 -4.56
N LEU A 99 -10.68 6.72 -5.83
CA LEU A 99 -11.71 7.43 -6.60
C LEU A 99 -12.68 6.44 -7.24
N ASN A 100 -12.26 5.22 -7.46
CA ASN A 100 -13.08 4.04 -7.72
C ASN A 100 -12.43 2.84 -7.04
N ASP A 101 -13.07 1.67 -7.09
CA ASP A 101 -12.51 0.48 -6.47
C ASP A 101 -11.11 0.22 -7.03
N SER A 102 -10.13 0.11 -6.16
CA SER A 102 -8.73 0.03 -6.53
C SER A 102 -8.02 -1.14 -5.87
N LEU A 103 -6.97 -1.60 -6.54
CA LEU A 103 -6.08 -2.65 -6.04
C LEU A 103 -4.65 -2.20 -6.24
N PHE A 104 -3.87 -2.20 -5.17
CA PHE A 104 -2.44 -1.97 -5.28
C PHE A 104 -1.64 -3.04 -4.56
N LEU A 105 -0.40 -3.18 -4.96
CA LEU A 105 0.56 -4.09 -4.37
C LEU A 105 1.69 -3.25 -3.77
N GLU A 106 2.04 -3.54 -2.52
CA GLU A 106 3.21 -2.96 -1.86
C GLU A 106 4.28 -4.03 -1.74
N SER A 107 5.54 -3.67 -1.96
CA SER A 107 6.64 -4.59 -1.71
C SER A 107 7.74 -3.95 -0.89
N PHE A 108 8.32 -4.73 0.02
CA PHE A 108 9.36 -4.30 0.94
C PHE A 108 10.47 -5.34 0.97
N LYS A 109 11.72 -4.87 1.00
CA LYS A 109 12.91 -5.74 1.12
C LYS A 109 13.33 -5.93 2.57
N THR A 110 12.78 -5.13 3.47
CA THR A 110 13.11 -5.14 4.90
C THR A 110 11.85 -5.43 5.70
N GLU A 111 12.02 -5.74 6.98
CA GLU A 111 10.89 -5.92 7.89
C GLU A 111 10.01 -4.66 7.88
N TYR A 112 8.69 -4.88 7.81
CA TYR A 112 7.73 -3.79 7.77
C TYR A 112 7.73 -3.02 9.09
N SER A 113 7.90 -1.71 9.01
CA SER A 113 7.67 -0.79 10.11
C SER A 113 7.07 0.50 9.58
N ALA A 114 6.21 1.13 10.36
CA ALA A 114 5.54 2.36 9.95
C ALA A 114 5.39 3.28 11.16
N ILE A 115 5.52 4.59 10.89
CA ILE A 115 5.31 5.64 11.89
C ILE A 115 4.07 6.41 11.47
N GLU A 116 3.11 6.53 12.38
CA GLU A 116 1.86 7.23 12.13
C GLU A 116 2.10 8.71 11.83
N TYR A 117 1.44 9.20 10.76
CA TYR A 117 1.36 10.63 10.45
C TYR A 117 -0.07 11.09 10.71
N LEU A 118 -0.31 11.70 11.85
CA LEU A 118 -1.65 11.99 12.34
C LEU A 118 -2.53 12.78 11.40
N PRO A 119 -2.06 13.85 10.72
CA PRO A 119 -2.92 14.59 9.79
C PRO A 119 -3.53 13.71 8.71
N TYR A 120 -2.77 12.74 8.18
CA TYR A 120 -3.28 11.80 7.19
C TYR A 120 -4.07 10.66 7.83
N ARG A 121 -3.61 10.16 8.98
CA ARG A 121 -4.28 9.07 9.68
C ARG A 121 -5.69 9.45 10.11
N ASN A 122 -5.89 10.70 10.50
CA ASN A 122 -7.20 11.23 10.87
C ASN A 122 -8.16 11.21 9.68
N ILE A 123 -7.69 11.45 8.46
CA ILE A 123 -8.51 11.35 7.24
C ILE A 123 -8.95 9.91 7.02
N VAL A 124 -8.05 8.95 7.15
CA VAL A 124 -8.35 7.52 7.02
C VAL A 124 -9.44 7.12 8.02
N ASN A 125 -9.24 7.46 9.29
CA ASN A 125 -10.14 7.07 10.37
C ASN A 125 -11.51 7.71 10.24
N LYS A 126 -11.57 8.97 9.84
CA LYS A 126 -12.84 9.70 9.65
C LYS A 126 -13.71 9.04 8.59
N LYS A 127 -13.13 8.56 7.51
CA LYS A 127 -13.86 7.89 6.43
C LYS A 127 -14.41 6.53 6.84
N ILE A 128 -13.69 5.79 7.66
CA ILE A 128 -14.14 4.49 8.17
C ILE A 128 -15.37 4.63 9.08
N LYS A 129 -15.46 5.75 9.80
CA LYS A 129 -16.54 6.01 10.76
C LYS A 129 -17.83 6.55 10.14
N GLN A 130 -17.85 6.80 8.85
CA GLN A 130 -19.04 7.29 8.15
C GLN A 130 -20.12 6.22 8.01
#